data_41a6c089a0c5f4a42d17d1405d7f266f
#
_entry.id   41a6c089a0c5f4a42d17d1405d7f266f
#
_cell.length_a   1.000
_cell.length_b   1.000
_cell.length_c   1.000
_cell.angle_alpha   90.00
_cell.angle_beta   90.00
_cell.angle_gamma   90.00
#
_symmetry.space_group_name_H-M   'P 1'
#
loop_
_entity.id
_entity.type
_entity.pdbx_description
1 polymer ?
#
loop_
_entity_poly.entity_id
_entity_poly.type
_entity_poly.pdbx_seq_one_letter_code
_entity_poly.pdbx_strand_id
1 'polypeptide(L)'
;MQFKSDCQGRLRTSIMHQGSGDTLLTDAPKDNKGQGETFSPTDQVAAALGSCIATIMGIEADKMNVKLNGLTWETTKEMQIHPRTIGKTKVHFSWKNCEISFKQRILLKNKGLACPVMLALSPNIIQEITFAF
;
A
#
# COMPACT_ATOMS: atom_id res chain seq x y z
N MET A 1 -12.73 -13.39 -14.69
CA MET A 1 -12.48 -11.94 -14.74
C MET A 1 -12.71 -11.36 -13.36
N GLN A 2 -11.75 -10.63 -12.83
CA GLN A 2 -11.83 -10.02 -11.48
C GLN A 2 -12.15 -8.54 -11.54
N PHE A 3 -11.67 -7.86 -12.56
CA PHE A 3 -11.83 -6.42 -12.76
C PHE A 3 -12.30 -6.12 -14.15
N LYS A 4 -13.10 -5.06 -14.29
CA LYS A 4 -13.47 -4.48 -15.57
C LYS A 4 -13.07 -3.01 -15.57
N SER A 5 -12.37 -2.57 -16.60
CA SER A 5 -11.77 -1.24 -16.61
C SER A 5 -12.03 -0.54 -17.92
N ASP A 6 -12.08 0.78 -17.89
CA ASP A 6 -12.26 1.62 -19.06
C ASP A 6 -11.57 2.97 -18.92
N CYS A 7 -11.30 3.61 -20.06
CA CYS A 7 -10.78 4.97 -20.12
C CYS A 7 -11.92 5.97 -20.00
N GLN A 8 -11.78 6.93 -19.11
CA GLN A 8 -12.77 8.00 -18.89
C GLN A 8 -12.46 9.28 -19.70
N GLY A 9 -11.36 9.27 -20.47
CA GLY A 9 -10.82 10.48 -21.11
C GLY A 9 -9.96 11.30 -20.13
N ARG A 10 -9.22 12.28 -20.66
CA ARG A 10 -8.38 13.20 -19.88
C ARG A 10 -7.35 12.47 -18.98
N LEU A 11 -6.83 11.32 -19.45
CA LEU A 11 -5.88 10.47 -18.73
C LEU A 11 -6.42 9.93 -17.41
N ARG A 12 -7.72 9.73 -17.32
CA ARG A 12 -8.43 9.09 -16.20
C ARG A 12 -8.87 7.68 -16.58
N THR A 13 -8.75 6.74 -15.66
CA THR A 13 -9.29 5.38 -15.83
C THR A 13 -10.25 5.04 -14.69
N SER A 14 -11.16 4.13 -14.98
CA SER A 14 -12.08 3.55 -13.99
C SER A 14 -11.84 2.05 -13.91
N ILE A 15 -11.75 1.50 -12.71
CA ILE A 15 -11.51 0.08 -12.44
C ILE A 15 -12.60 -0.41 -11.51
N MET A 16 -13.45 -1.32 -11.98
CA MET A 16 -14.53 -1.89 -11.17
C MET A 16 -14.18 -3.30 -10.70
N HIS A 17 -14.29 -3.55 -9.41
CA HIS A 17 -14.19 -4.87 -8.82
C HIS A 17 -15.50 -5.62 -9.04
N GLN A 18 -15.47 -6.70 -9.83
CA GLN A 18 -16.67 -7.44 -10.25
C GLN A 18 -17.46 -8.03 -9.09
N GLY A 19 -16.75 -8.48 -8.05
CA GLY A 19 -17.41 -9.14 -6.91
C GLY A 19 -18.21 -8.21 -6.01
N SER A 20 -17.74 -6.96 -5.79
CA SER A 20 -18.40 -6.00 -4.90
C SER A 20 -19.12 -4.86 -5.63
N GLY A 21 -18.74 -4.58 -6.87
CA GLY A 21 -19.18 -3.39 -7.60
C GLY A 21 -18.40 -2.11 -7.24
N ASP A 22 -17.45 -2.19 -6.31
CA ASP A 22 -16.63 -1.03 -5.94
C ASP A 22 -15.79 -0.55 -7.12
N THR A 23 -15.61 0.75 -7.21
CA THR A 23 -14.89 1.39 -8.31
C THR A 23 -13.74 2.23 -7.78
N LEU A 24 -12.57 2.07 -8.41
CA LEU A 24 -11.40 2.92 -8.23
C LEU A 24 -11.22 3.79 -9.46
N LEU A 25 -10.92 5.07 -9.23
CA LEU A 25 -10.53 5.99 -10.30
C LEU A 25 -9.04 6.24 -10.24
N THR A 26 -8.40 6.40 -11.40
CA THR A 26 -7.01 6.85 -11.48
C THR A 26 -6.91 8.10 -12.34
N ASP A 27 -5.97 8.97 -11.99
CA ASP A 27 -5.55 10.10 -12.82
C ASP A 27 -4.06 10.02 -13.09
N ALA A 28 -3.63 10.41 -14.27
CA ALA A 28 -2.22 10.74 -14.44
C ALA A 28 -1.89 11.94 -13.51
N PRO A 29 -0.72 11.97 -12.87
CA PRO A 29 -0.36 13.06 -11.98
C PRO A 29 -0.10 14.36 -12.76
N LYS A 30 -0.16 15.50 -12.07
CA LYS A 30 0.03 16.81 -12.68
C LYS A 30 1.40 16.97 -13.34
N ASP A 31 2.45 16.39 -12.76
CA ASP A 31 3.80 16.38 -13.31
C ASP A 31 3.96 15.44 -14.52
N ASN A 32 2.92 14.70 -14.88
CA ASN A 32 2.87 13.82 -16.04
C ASN A 32 1.59 14.05 -16.88
N LYS A 33 1.27 15.32 -17.14
CA LYS A 33 0.17 15.79 -18.02
C LYS A 33 -1.24 15.47 -17.52
N GLY A 34 -1.41 14.97 -16.33
CA GLY A 34 -2.69 14.58 -15.77
C GLY A 34 -3.36 15.65 -14.92
N GLN A 35 -4.58 15.34 -14.48
CA GLN A 35 -5.36 16.20 -13.60
C GLN A 35 -4.93 16.09 -12.13
N GLY A 36 -4.43 14.92 -11.71
CA GLY A 36 -3.95 14.69 -10.35
C GLY A 36 -5.03 14.86 -9.27
N GLU A 37 -6.30 14.60 -9.60
CA GLU A 37 -7.42 14.77 -8.66
C GLU A 37 -7.65 13.53 -7.79
N THR A 38 -7.05 12.41 -8.14
CA THR A 38 -7.11 11.15 -7.39
C THR A 38 -5.78 10.40 -7.54
N PHE A 39 -5.74 9.16 -7.05
CA PHE A 39 -4.54 8.32 -7.13
C PHE A 39 -4.08 8.13 -8.57
N SER A 40 -2.78 8.24 -8.81
CA SER A 40 -2.19 7.73 -10.05
C SER A 40 -2.06 6.20 -9.97
N PRO A 41 -1.88 5.50 -11.09
CA PRO A 41 -1.60 4.05 -11.06
C PRO A 41 -0.40 3.69 -10.18
N THR A 42 0.67 4.48 -10.21
CA THR A 42 1.84 4.24 -9.34
C THR A 42 1.57 4.57 -7.87
N ASP A 43 0.68 5.52 -7.57
CA ASP A 43 0.20 5.74 -6.20
C ASP A 43 -0.51 4.51 -5.65
N GLN A 44 -1.32 3.84 -6.47
CA GLN A 44 -2.02 2.62 -6.06
C GLN A 44 -1.05 1.50 -5.73
N VAL A 45 0.04 1.35 -6.49
CA VAL A 45 1.10 0.37 -6.19
C VAL A 45 1.71 0.66 -4.82
N ALA A 46 2.07 1.91 -4.56
CA ALA A 46 2.66 2.31 -3.27
C ALA A 46 1.66 2.15 -2.12
N ALA A 47 0.40 2.53 -2.31
CA ALA A 47 -0.65 2.39 -1.31
C ALA A 47 -0.93 0.92 -0.98
N ALA A 48 -0.91 0.04 -1.99
CA ALA A 48 -1.10 -1.40 -1.82
C ALA A 48 -0.05 -2.01 -0.90
N LEU A 49 1.18 -1.50 -0.91
CA LEU A 49 2.26 -2.01 -0.04
C LEU A 49 1.91 -1.89 1.44
N GLY A 50 1.55 -0.68 1.90
CA GLY A 50 1.16 -0.45 3.30
C GLY A 50 -0.08 -1.24 3.69
N SER A 51 -1.09 -1.27 2.83
CA SER A 51 -2.31 -2.03 3.04
C SER A 51 -2.04 -3.53 3.17
N CYS A 52 -1.17 -4.08 2.31
CA CYS A 52 -0.82 -5.49 2.36
C CYS A 52 -0.06 -5.86 3.64
N ILE A 53 0.92 -5.04 4.04
CA ILE A 53 1.65 -5.24 5.30
C ILE A 53 0.66 -5.25 6.48
N ALA A 54 -0.23 -4.27 6.56
CA ALA A 54 -1.23 -4.19 7.62
C ALA A 54 -2.17 -5.40 7.63
N THR A 55 -2.58 -5.88 6.46
CA THR A 55 -3.45 -7.07 6.32
C THR A 55 -2.75 -8.33 6.84
N ILE A 56 -1.49 -8.55 6.47
CA ILE A 56 -0.72 -9.70 6.97
C ILE A 56 -0.50 -9.62 8.47
N MET A 57 -0.21 -8.42 8.99
CA MET A 57 -0.14 -8.20 10.44
C MET A 57 -1.49 -8.51 11.11
N GLY A 58 -2.61 -8.12 10.48
CA GLY A 58 -3.96 -8.41 10.98
C GLY A 58 -4.25 -9.91 11.07
N ILE A 59 -3.88 -10.68 10.05
CA ILE A 59 -4.02 -12.15 10.06
C ILE A 59 -3.24 -12.76 11.23
N GLU A 60 -2.03 -12.30 11.46
CA GLU A 60 -1.21 -12.79 12.57
C GLU A 60 -1.75 -12.35 13.93
N ALA A 61 -2.22 -11.10 14.03
CA ALA A 61 -2.84 -10.56 15.24
C ALA A 61 -4.09 -11.37 15.64
N ASP A 62 -4.92 -11.75 14.68
CA ASP A 62 -6.10 -12.57 14.94
C ASP A 62 -5.74 -13.92 15.59
N LYS A 63 -4.64 -14.54 15.18
CA LYS A 63 -4.16 -15.79 15.80
C LYS A 63 -3.77 -15.62 17.27
N MET A 64 -3.42 -14.41 17.68
CA MET A 64 -3.02 -14.05 19.04
C MET A 64 -4.14 -13.37 19.83
N ASN A 65 -5.34 -13.28 19.30
CA ASN A 65 -6.45 -12.50 19.87
C ASN A 65 -6.09 -11.02 20.10
N VAL A 66 -5.27 -10.46 19.24
CA VAL A 66 -4.87 -9.04 19.28
C VAL A 66 -5.69 -8.26 18.25
N LYS A 67 -6.19 -7.10 18.66
CA LYS A 67 -6.87 -6.15 17.76
C LYS A 67 -5.90 -5.06 17.31
N LEU A 68 -5.85 -4.79 16.01
CA LEU A 68 -5.01 -3.72 15.45
C LEU A 68 -5.67 -2.34 15.46
N ASN A 69 -6.71 -2.15 16.29
CA ASN A 69 -7.37 -0.85 16.41
C ASN A 69 -6.35 0.24 16.77
N GLY A 70 -6.41 1.35 16.08
CA GLY A 70 -5.46 2.45 16.28
C GLY A 70 -4.15 2.33 15.50
N LEU A 71 -3.93 1.21 14.77
CA LEU A 71 -2.83 1.12 13.83
C LEU A 71 -3.10 2.05 12.65
N THR A 72 -2.14 2.92 12.36
CA THR A 72 -2.16 3.83 11.22
C THR A 72 -0.83 3.76 10.48
N TRP A 73 -0.81 4.20 9.24
CA TRP A 73 0.43 4.31 8.48
C TRP A 73 0.37 5.43 7.46
N GLU A 74 1.54 5.92 7.11
CA GLU A 74 1.75 6.91 6.06
C GLU A 74 2.64 6.29 4.99
N THR A 75 2.31 6.56 3.73
CA THR A 75 3.09 6.05 2.59
C THR A 75 3.59 7.21 1.75
N THR A 76 4.87 7.17 1.39
CA THR A 76 5.50 8.11 0.48
C THR A 76 6.11 7.33 -0.69
N LYS A 77 5.93 7.85 -1.89
CA LYS A 77 6.47 7.31 -3.12
C LYS A 77 7.44 8.32 -3.73
N GLU A 78 8.62 7.85 -4.12
CA GLU A 78 9.60 8.64 -4.86
C GLU A 78 9.78 8.03 -6.24
N MET A 79 9.51 8.83 -7.28
CA MET A 79 9.71 8.42 -8.67
C MET A 79 11.14 8.69 -9.09
N GLN A 80 11.68 7.84 -9.96
CA GLN A 80 12.94 8.08 -10.66
C GLN A 80 12.67 8.35 -12.14
N ILE A 81 13.66 8.92 -12.82
CA ILE A 81 13.61 9.26 -14.25
C ILE A 81 14.63 8.38 -14.99
N HIS A 82 14.34 8.09 -16.27
CA HIS A 82 15.21 7.33 -17.17
C HIS A 82 15.52 5.88 -16.73
N PRO A 83 14.53 4.99 -16.71
CA PRO A 83 13.12 5.18 -17.07
C PRO A 83 12.29 5.77 -15.91
N ARG A 84 11.13 6.34 -16.24
CA ARG A 84 10.15 6.77 -15.23
C ARG A 84 9.57 5.53 -14.55
N THR A 85 9.92 5.33 -13.30
CA THR A 85 9.44 4.22 -12.48
C THR A 85 9.49 4.58 -11.00
N ILE A 86 8.90 3.76 -10.15
CA ILE A 86 9.01 3.94 -8.70
C ILE A 86 10.44 3.57 -8.29
N GLY A 87 11.19 4.51 -7.73
CA GLY A 87 12.54 4.29 -7.21
C GLY A 87 12.55 3.90 -5.73
N LYS A 88 11.64 4.48 -4.95
CA LYS A 88 11.55 4.22 -3.51
C LYS A 88 10.11 4.32 -3.03
N THR A 89 9.75 3.46 -2.08
CA THR A 89 8.53 3.57 -1.27
C THR A 89 8.92 3.60 0.20
N LYS A 90 8.31 4.51 0.96
CA LYS A 90 8.47 4.60 2.40
C LYS A 90 7.11 4.35 3.04
N VAL A 91 7.04 3.45 4.00
CA VAL A 91 5.82 3.21 4.79
C VAL A 91 6.19 3.30 6.26
N HIS A 92 5.54 4.20 6.97
CA HIS A 92 5.77 4.40 8.39
C HIS A 92 4.51 4.04 9.18
N PHE A 93 4.59 3.01 10.01
CA PHE A 93 3.50 2.55 10.85
C PHE A 93 3.60 3.16 12.25
N SER A 94 2.46 3.63 12.76
CA SER A 94 2.28 4.11 14.12
C SER A 94 1.11 3.39 14.78
N TRP A 95 1.27 3.03 16.04
CA TRP A 95 0.20 2.34 16.75
C TRP A 95 0.00 2.95 18.13
N LYS A 96 -1.04 3.73 18.29
CA LYS A 96 -1.43 4.32 19.56
C LYS A 96 -2.04 3.24 20.46
N ASN A 97 -1.70 3.28 21.76
CA ASN A 97 -2.20 2.36 22.76
C ASN A 97 -1.90 0.88 22.43
N CYS A 98 -0.69 0.63 21.91
CA CYS A 98 -0.23 -0.70 21.62
C CYS A 98 0.06 -1.46 22.93
N GLU A 99 -0.87 -2.31 23.35
CA GLU A 99 -0.81 -3.08 24.61
C GLU A 99 -0.46 -4.54 24.36
N ILE A 100 0.59 -4.80 23.60
CA ILE A 100 1.06 -6.15 23.32
C ILE A 100 2.51 -6.33 23.79
N SER A 101 2.91 -7.58 24.01
CA SER A 101 4.26 -7.89 24.46
C SER A 101 5.30 -7.57 23.39
N PHE A 102 6.54 -7.39 23.81
CA PHE A 102 7.67 -7.19 22.90
C PHE A 102 7.80 -8.33 21.87
N LYS A 103 7.60 -9.57 22.31
CA LYS A 103 7.65 -10.76 21.45
C LYS A 103 6.54 -10.71 20.37
N GLN A 104 5.32 -10.32 20.74
CA GLN A 104 4.21 -10.16 19.79
C GLN A 104 4.48 -9.05 18.77
N ARG A 105 5.07 -7.93 19.20
CA ARG A 105 5.48 -6.84 18.27
C ARG A 105 6.45 -7.33 17.23
N ILE A 106 7.51 -8.04 17.65
CA ILE A 106 8.51 -8.61 16.73
C ILE A 106 7.84 -9.55 15.73
N LEU A 107 6.97 -10.43 16.20
CA LEU A 107 6.28 -11.39 15.34
C LEU A 107 5.41 -10.69 14.30
N LEU A 108 4.62 -9.70 14.69
CA LEU A 108 3.79 -8.92 13.77
C LEU A 108 4.62 -8.23 12.69
N LYS A 109 5.70 -7.55 13.09
CA LYS A 109 6.60 -6.85 12.16
C LYS A 109 7.22 -7.81 11.16
N ASN A 110 7.76 -8.92 11.63
CA ASN A 110 8.40 -9.91 10.76
C ASN A 110 7.42 -10.52 9.76
N LYS A 111 6.19 -10.80 10.18
CA LYS A 111 5.15 -11.32 9.28
C LYS A 111 4.73 -10.27 8.25
N GLY A 112 4.54 -9.04 8.67
CA GLY A 112 4.19 -7.94 7.76
C GLY A 112 5.24 -7.71 6.67
N LEU A 113 6.52 -7.83 7.02
CA LEU A 113 7.65 -7.65 6.10
C LEU A 113 7.79 -8.81 5.08
N ALA A 114 6.98 -9.83 5.16
CA ALA A 114 6.91 -10.92 4.18
C ALA A 114 5.60 -10.88 3.37
N CYS A 115 4.98 -9.72 3.24
CA CYS A 115 3.71 -9.59 2.54
C CYS A 115 3.85 -9.80 1.01
N PRO A 116 2.82 -10.37 0.35
CA PRO A 116 2.87 -10.70 -1.08
C PRO A 116 3.18 -9.50 -1.98
N VAL A 117 2.68 -8.31 -1.67
CA VAL A 117 2.97 -7.10 -2.47
C VAL A 117 4.45 -6.74 -2.37
N MET A 118 5.02 -6.75 -1.16
CA MET A 118 6.45 -6.49 -0.96
C MET A 118 7.31 -7.45 -1.77
N LEU A 119 6.97 -8.73 -1.77
CA LEU A 119 7.70 -9.77 -2.50
C LEU A 119 7.52 -9.67 -4.02
N ALA A 120 6.40 -9.12 -4.49
CA ALA A 120 6.09 -8.98 -5.91
C ALA A 120 6.74 -7.74 -6.55
N LEU A 121 7.11 -6.73 -5.76
CA LEU A 121 7.72 -5.52 -6.28
C LEU A 121 9.14 -5.78 -6.78
N SER A 122 9.55 -5.04 -7.82
CA SER A 122 10.90 -5.14 -8.38
C SER A 122 11.95 -4.98 -7.28
N PRO A 123 13.03 -5.79 -7.28
CA PRO A 123 14.14 -5.63 -6.35
C PRO A 123 14.89 -4.30 -6.52
N ASN A 124 14.68 -3.59 -7.62
CA ASN A 124 15.25 -2.26 -7.85
C ASN A 124 14.52 -1.15 -7.08
N ILE A 125 13.33 -1.43 -6.54
CA ILE A 125 12.60 -0.48 -5.71
C ILE A 125 13.13 -0.58 -4.28
N ILE A 126 13.61 0.54 -3.74
CA ILE A 126 13.99 0.62 -2.33
C ILE A 126 12.71 0.68 -1.50
N GLN A 127 12.51 -0.31 -0.63
CA GLN A 127 11.34 -0.38 0.26
C GLN A 127 11.80 -0.07 1.69
N GLU A 128 11.41 1.08 2.19
CA GLU A 128 11.81 1.58 3.52
C GLU A 128 10.59 1.50 4.45
N ILE A 129 10.55 0.45 5.27
CA ILE A 129 9.42 0.19 6.18
C ILE A 129 9.88 0.43 7.61
N THR A 130 9.17 1.29 8.31
CA THR A 130 9.47 1.63 9.70
C THR A 130 8.25 1.49 10.59
N PHE A 131 8.48 1.16 11.85
CA PHE A 131 7.44 0.95 12.85
C PHE A 131 7.75 1.76 14.11
N ALA A 132 6.77 2.54 14.57
CA ALA A 132 6.84 3.32 15.81
C ALA A 132 6.10 2.59 16.95
N PHE A 133 6.39 1.32 17.12
CA PHE A 133 5.85 0.52 18.23
C PHE A 133 6.70 -0.73 18.46
#